data_852e2a374ab2e07ae6c5c7fc6f7e530d
#
_entry.id   852e2a374ab2e07ae6c5c7fc6f7e530d
#
_cell.length_a   1.000
_cell.length_b   1.000
_cell.length_c   1.000
_cell.angle_alpha   90.00
_cell.angle_beta   90.00
_cell.angle_gamma   90.00
#
_symmetry.space_group_name_H-M   'P 1'
#
loop_
_entity.id
_entity.type
_entity.pdbx_description
1 polymer ?
#
loop_
_entity_poly.entity_id
_entity_poly.type
_entity_poly.pdbx_seq_one_letter_code
_entity_poly.pdbx_strand_id
1 'polypeptide(L)'
;MLRAVHQYVRIYLEGELIEEFGYNQETPFGNAPYNAWVIARLPENWQGKTLSIETVKYYNGLSGQLGRVYIGTKNALVFQVIHECMPTLIFNSAIILAALLLLIYSFSFQKKYITYQLRCLCIFSLVTCMWLILESGGYQILWGKAPLVSNALFLLFYLIPPACIQFILTYESFSEDRWMNLLFWLANLNFIVVSILQITGISDFIESLIGAHVILLLVMAELLFRFIMRILRRDPVKDIQLMAACLSFALFACLDIVRFYVGGTDISSAYFSQIGVVIFFSVLIYYAVRQLVLERDEGMKRELLEHMAYTDMLTELPNRNAFEKQMALLRGESGPGTMVVVADLNELKRINDQWGHQKGDAALIFVAAALKSSLEDCSGLYRIGGDEFCILSDRISGKEAKAFEERLEEKLGEAENELGFPVSVAVGWAEEDECGIDLAFRRADFTMYEKKQQMKRKRKQEELRSEPPECGCGGIKNETE
;
A
#
# COMPACT_ATOMS: atom_id res chain seq x y z
N MET A 1 10.63 47.54 -8.49
CA MET A 1 10.25 46.14 -8.78
C MET A 1 8.74 46.03 -8.84
N LEU A 2 8.20 45.38 -9.83
CA LEU A 2 6.78 45.04 -9.97
C LEU A 2 6.63 43.66 -10.63
N ARG A 3 5.49 43.02 -10.45
CA ARG A 3 5.15 41.78 -11.12
C ARG A 3 4.37 42.09 -12.40
N ALA A 4 4.94 41.75 -13.55
CA ALA A 4 4.25 41.81 -14.85
C ALA A 4 3.54 40.48 -15.08
N VAL A 5 2.23 40.52 -15.38
CA VAL A 5 1.42 39.34 -15.65
C VAL A 5 0.90 39.43 -17.07
N HIS A 6 1.56 38.75 -18.02
CA HIS A 6 1.21 38.71 -19.43
C HIS A 6 0.96 40.08 -20.05
N GLN A 7 1.82 41.06 -19.73
CA GLN A 7 1.73 42.42 -20.21
C GLN A 7 3.11 43.00 -20.53
N TYR A 8 3.16 43.92 -21.46
CA TYR A 8 4.32 44.72 -21.72
C TYR A 8 4.46 45.80 -20.65
N VAL A 9 5.67 46.07 -20.22
CA VAL A 9 5.96 47.07 -19.18
C VAL A 9 7.10 47.96 -19.66
N ARG A 10 6.93 49.28 -19.59
CA ARG A 10 7.98 50.27 -19.73
C ARG A 10 8.02 51.13 -18.49
N ILE A 11 9.21 51.39 -17.99
CA ILE A 11 9.45 52.25 -16.84
C ILE A 11 10.31 53.42 -17.24
N TYR A 12 9.79 54.61 -16.99
CA TYR A 12 10.43 55.88 -17.36
C TYR A 12 10.75 56.68 -16.11
N LEU A 13 11.86 57.40 -16.12
CA LEU A 13 12.21 58.42 -15.13
C LEU A 13 12.38 59.76 -15.84
N GLU A 14 11.55 60.76 -15.49
CA GLU A 14 11.50 62.07 -16.19
C GLU A 14 11.34 61.94 -17.73
N GLY A 15 10.66 60.88 -18.20
CA GLY A 15 10.46 60.62 -19.62
C GLY A 15 11.56 59.79 -20.27
N GLU A 16 12.69 59.54 -19.62
CA GLU A 16 13.72 58.62 -20.10
C GLU A 16 13.38 57.16 -19.79
N LEU A 17 13.48 56.27 -20.78
CA LEU A 17 13.23 54.84 -20.60
C LEU A 17 14.38 54.22 -19.81
N ILE A 18 14.09 53.65 -18.64
CA ILE A 18 15.06 52.98 -17.78
C ILE A 18 14.94 51.45 -17.79
N GLU A 19 13.78 50.87 -18.08
CA GLU A 19 13.60 49.44 -18.19
C GLU A 19 12.42 49.13 -19.12
N GLU A 20 12.60 48.09 -19.93
CA GLU A 20 11.58 47.57 -20.85
C GLU A 20 11.43 46.05 -20.66
N PHE A 21 10.21 45.56 -20.62
CA PHE A 21 9.92 44.13 -20.52
C PHE A 21 8.85 43.71 -21.54
N GLY A 22 9.11 42.61 -22.23
CA GLY A 22 8.19 41.98 -23.18
C GLY A 22 8.39 42.39 -24.64
N TYR A 23 8.84 43.59 -24.91
CA TYR A 23 8.88 44.14 -26.27
C TYR A 23 9.93 43.54 -27.24
N ASN A 24 11.10 43.12 -26.69
CA ASN A 24 12.22 42.59 -27.47
C ASN A 24 12.57 41.17 -27.10
N GLN A 25 11.60 40.40 -26.59
CA GLN A 25 11.86 39.06 -26.14
C GLN A 25 11.33 38.02 -27.14
N GLU A 26 12.24 37.26 -27.74
CA GLU A 26 11.88 36.07 -28.50
C GLU A 26 11.34 35.00 -27.51
N THR A 27 10.05 34.71 -27.62
CA THR A 27 9.46 33.57 -26.95
C THR A 27 9.63 32.35 -27.85
N PRO A 28 10.16 31.22 -27.34
CA PRO A 28 10.35 30.01 -28.15
C PRO A 28 9.06 29.47 -28.76
N PHE A 29 7.94 29.70 -28.08
CA PHE A 29 6.60 29.31 -28.52
C PHE A 29 5.60 30.36 -28.04
N GLY A 30 4.69 30.76 -28.92
CA GLY A 30 3.69 31.79 -28.66
C GLY A 30 4.22 33.21 -28.75
N ASN A 31 3.32 34.19 -28.62
CA ASN A 31 3.61 35.64 -28.88
C ASN A 31 3.47 36.48 -27.60
N ALA A 32 2.84 35.97 -26.56
CA ALA A 32 2.55 36.73 -25.33
C ALA A 32 3.75 36.91 -24.40
N PRO A 33 3.88 38.06 -23.74
CA PRO A 33 4.82 38.26 -22.68
C PRO A 33 4.48 37.28 -21.51
N TYR A 34 5.50 36.71 -20.87
CA TYR A 34 5.34 35.79 -19.77
C TYR A 34 5.25 36.52 -18.43
N ASN A 35 4.88 35.78 -17.35
CA ASN A 35 4.88 36.32 -16.00
C ASN A 35 6.29 36.57 -15.51
N ALA A 36 6.61 37.79 -15.05
CA ALA A 36 7.92 38.11 -14.52
C ALA A 36 7.92 39.17 -13.42
N TRP A 37 8.88 39.08 -12.54
CA TRP A 37 9.28 40.17 -11.67
C TRP A 37 10.19 41.11 -12.51
N VAL A 38 9.70 42.32 -12.80
CA VAL A 38 10.45 43.35 -13.52
C VAL A 38 11.15 44.22 -12.49
N ILE A 39 12.50 44.30 -12.57
CA ILE A 39 13.33 45.05 -11.63
C ILE A 39 14.05 46.13 -12.44
N ALA A 40 13.67 47.38 -12.29
CA ALA A 40 14.36 48.52 -12.86
C ALA A 40 15.39 49.06 -11.87
N ARG A 41 16.57 49.43 -12.38
CA ARG A 41 17.62 50.10 -11.58
C ARG A 41 17.43 51.59 -11.65
N LEU A 42 17.13 52.23 -10.54
CA LEU A 42 17.05 53.68 -10.46
C LEU A 42 18.46 54.29 -10.37
N PRO A 43 18.76 55.39 -11.07
CA PRO A 43 20.04 56.11 -10.93
C PRO A 43 20.12 56.78 -9.59
N GLU A 44 21.35 57.13 -9.10
CA GLU A 44 21.57 57.68 -7.77
C GLU A 44 20.79 59.00 -7.52
N ASN A 45 20.56 59.79 -8.57
CA ASN A 45 19.86 61.09 -8.51
C ASN A 45 18.34 61.01 -8.79
N TRP A 46 17.68 59.88 -8.47
CA TRP A 46 16.26 59.68 -8.73
C TRP A 46 15.30 60.43 -7.76
N GLN A 47 15.81 60.84 -6.63
CA GLN A 47 15.02 61.54 -5.62
C GLN A 47 14.39 62.85 -6.17
N GLY A 48 13.09 63.04 -5.95
CA GLY A 48 12.36 64.18 -6.46
C GLY A 48 11.96 64.12 -7.94
N LYS A 49 12.35 63.04 -8.65
CA LYS A 49 11.98 62.84 -10.06
C LYS A 49 10.69 62.01 -10.20
N THR A 50 9.99 62.26 -11.32
CA THR A 50 8.75 61.57 -11.63
C THR A 50 9.04 60.19 -12.27
N LEU A 51 8.57 59.14 -11.61
CA LEU A 51 8.59 57.76 -12.12
C LEU A 51 7.27 57.45 -12.84
N SER A 52 7.30 57.14 -14.13
CA SER A 52 6.14 56.75 -14.91
C SER A 52 6.23 55.28 -15.31
N ILE A 53 5.16 54.53 -15.14
CA ILE A 53 5.06 53.12 -15.50
C ILE A 53 3.96 52.98 -16.55
N GLU A 54 4.35 52.58 -17.76
CA GLU A 54 3.44 52.27 -18.86
C GLU A 54 3.24 50.73 -18.89
N THR A 55 1.99 50.29 -18.90
CA THR A 55 1.63 48.88 -19.07
C THR A 55 0.72 48.75 -20.32
N VAL A 56 1.09 47.86 -21.21
CA VAL A 56 0.29 47.59 -22.42
C VAL A 56 -0.24 46.17 -22.36
N LYS A 57 -1.56 46.05 -22.50
CA LYS A 57 -2.26 44.77 -22.55
C LYS A 57 -1.92 44.03 -23.84
N TYR A 58 -1.66 42.73 -23.72
CA TYR A 58 -1.61 41.89 -24.92
C TYR A 58 -3.00 41.30 -25.24
N TYR A 59 -3.78 40.94 -24.17
CA TYR A 59 -5.12 40.36 -24.31
C TYR A 59 -6.22 41.28 -23.79
N ASN A 60 -7.34 41.33 -24.51
CA ASN A 60 -8.53 42.06 -24.04
C ASN A 60 -9.19 41.29 -22.86
N GLY A 61 -9.16 41.90 -21.69
CA GLY A 61 -9.85 41.37 -20.50
C GLY A 61 -9.00 40.71 -19.42
N LEU A 62 -7.78 40.26 -19.71
CA LEU A 62 -6.97 39.46 -18.78
C LEU A 62 -5.72 40.18 -18.22
N SER A 63 -5.38 41.34 -18.75
CA SER A 63 -4.16 42.06 -18.38
C SER A 63 -4.37 43.56 -18.30
N GLY A 64 -3.40 44.28 -17.76
CA GLY A 64 -3.41 45.75 -17.69
C GLY A 64 -3.72 46.33 -16.35
N GLN A 65 -3.69 45.52 -15.29
CA GLN A 65 -3.69 46.01 -13.92
C GLN A 65 -2.23 46.12 -13.44
N LEU A 66 -1.90 47.26 -12.84
CA LEU A 66 -0.60 47.47 -12.21
C LEU A 66 -0.66 46.80 -10.83
N GLY A 67 0.14 45.77 -10.61
CA GLY A 67 0.35 45.15 -9.30
C GLY A 67 1.09 46.07 -8.32
N ARG A 68 1.41 45.59 -7.15
CA ARG A 68 2.19 46.36 -6.18
C ARG A 68 3.56 46.71 -6.71
N VAL A 69 3.94 47.98 -6.56
CA VAL A 69 5.27 48.49 -6.91
C VAL A 69 6.11 48.58 -5.64
N TYR A 70 7.24 47.92 -5.64
CA TYR A 70 8.20 47.92 -4.53
C TYR A 70 9.41 48.77 -4.89
N ILE A 71 9.86 49.63 -3.96
CA ILE A 71 11.07 50.42 -4.09
C ILE A 71 11.98 50.07 -2.89
N GLY A 72 13.24 49.76 -3.19
CA GLY A 72 14.19 49.39 -2.15
C GLY A 72 15.54 48.95 -2.69
N THR A 73 16.44 48.56 -1.83
CA THR A 73 17.71 47.94 -2.25
C THR A 73 17.49 46.60 -2.93
N LYS A 74 18.42 46.19 -3.78
CA LYS A 74 18.36 44.88 -4.48
C LYS A 74 18.09 43.72 -3.50
N ASN A 75 18.80 43.72 -2.36
CA ASN A 75 18.65 42.65 -1.36
C ASN A 75 17.29 42.67 -0.72
N ALA A 76 16.72 43.83 -0.39
CA ALA A 76 15.38 43.95 0.17
C ALA A 76 14.31 43.49 -0.81
N LEU A 77 14.45 43.81 -2.10
CA LEU A 77 13.53 43.37 -3.15
C LEU A 77 13.60 41.85 -3.38
N VAL A 78 14.78 41.27 -3.41
CA VAL A 78 14.96 39.79 -3.49
C VAL A 78 14.38 39.12 -2.27
N PHE A 79 14.60 39.66 -1.06
CA PHE A 79 14.03 39.15 0.16
C PHE A 79 12.49 39.20 0.14
N GLN A 80 11.91 40.25 -0.41
CA GLN A 80 10.45 40.35 -0.58
C GLN A 80 9.90 39.25 -1.48
N VAL A 81 10.55 38.97 -2.61
CA VAL A 81 10.13 37.86 -3.51
C VAL A 81 10.27 36.52 -2.80
N ILE A 82 11.38 36.29 -2.09
CA ILE A 82 11.57 35.05 -1.31
C ILE A 82 10.45 34.91 -0.26
N HIS A 83 10.16 35.96 0.49
CA HIS A 83 9.12 35.94 1.53
C HIS A 83 7.74 35.61 0.96
N GLU A 84 7.39 36.16 -0.21
CA GLU A 84 6.11 35.87 -0.89
C GLU A 84 6.04 34.43 -1.42
N CYS A 85 7.16 33.88 -1.92
CA CYS A 85 7.19 32.52 -2.51
C CYS A 85 7.44 31.41 -1.48
N MET A 86 8.06 31.71 -0.32
CA MET A 86 8.49 30.69 0.67
C MET A 86 7.39 29.76 1.15
N PRO A 87 6.17 30.20 1.50
CA PRO A 87 5.12 29.27 1.91
C PRO A 87 4.80 28.26 0.81
N THR A 88 4.66 28.73 -0.43
CA THR A 88 4.41 27.88 -1.61
C THR A 88 5.51 26.87 -1.82
N LEU A 89 6.77 27.30 -1.73
CA LEU A 89 7.93 26.42 -1.91
C LEU A 89 7.99 25.35 -0.83
N ILE A 90 7.85 25.72 0.44
CA ILE A 90 7.96 24.79 1.57
C ILE A 90 6.86 23.72 1.50
N PHE A 91 5.59 24.14 1.44
CA PHE A 91 4.47 23.20 1.49
C PHE A 91 4.42 22.29 0.26
N ASN A 92 4.59 22.84 -0.95
CA ASN A 92 4.52 22.02 -2.15
C ASN A 92 5.75 21.11 -2.31
N SER A 93 6.96 21.54 -1.88
CA SER A 93 8.14 20.66 -1.87
C SER A 93 7.97 19.49 -0.90
N ALA A 94 7.36 19.72 0.27
CA ALA A 94 7.04 18.64 1.21
C ALA A 94 6.04 17.64 0.62
N ILE A 95 4.99 18.12 -0.07
CA ILE A 95 4.02 17.25 -0.75
C ILE A 95 4.69 16.47 -1.90
N ILE A 96 5.55 17.12 -2.69
CA ILE A 96 6.30 16.46 -3.76
C ILE A 96 7.17 15.34 -3.20
N LEU A 97 7.91 15.60 -2.11
CA LEU A 97 8.75 14.58 -1.46
C LEU A 97 7.90 13.40 -0.97
N ALA A 98 6.79 13.67 -0.30
CA ALA A 98 5.86 12.64 0.15
C ALA A 98 5.30 11.82 -1.02
N ALA A 99 4.88 12.48 -2.12
CA ALA A 99 4.38 11.83 -3.32
C ALA A 99 5.44 10.95 -4.00
N LEU A 100 6.70 11.40 -4.07
CA LEU A 100 7.81 10.60 -4.62
C LEU A 100 8.09 9.36 -3.76
N LEU A 101 8.13 9.50 -2.43
CA LEU A 101 8.32 8.37 -1.52
C LEU A 101 7.19 7.35 -1.64
N LEU A 102 5.92 7.81 -1.69
CA LEU A 102 4.76 6.95 -1.89
C LEU A 102 4.76 6.30 -3.28
N LEU A 103 5.21 7.01 -4.31
CA LEU A 103 5.33 6.45 -5.66
C LEU A 103 6.35 5.31 -5.69
N ILE A 104 7.55 5.51 -5.12
CA ILE A 104 8.58 4.47 -5.00
C ILE A 104 8.03 3.29 -4.20
N TYR A 105 7.42 3.55 -3.06
CA TYR A 105 6.81 2.52 -2.21
C TYR A 105 5.74 1.71 -2.96
N SER A 106 4.95 2.35 -3.84
CA SER A 106 3.92 1.69 -4.64
C SER A 106 4.44 0.58 -5.56
N PHE A 107 5.72 0.61 -5.94
CA PHE A 107 6.32 -0.45 -6.76
C PHE A 107 6.68 -1.70 -5.97
N SER A 108 6.76 -1.61 -4.62
CA SER A 108 7.05 -2.75 -3.73
C SER A 108 5.82 -3.61 -3.44
N PHE A 109 4.60 -3.18 -3.81
CA PHE A 109 3.37 -3.91 -3.55
C PHE A 109 2.90 -4.73 -4.75
N GLN A 110 2.47 -5.97 -4.48
CA GLN A 110 1.92 -6.87 -5.51
C GLN A 110 0.42 -6.64 -5.81
N LYS A 111 -0.30 -5.92 -4.95
CA LYS A 111 -1.75 -5.68 -5.14
C LYS A 111 -2.01 -4.59 -6.19
N LYS A 112 -2.43 -5.03 -7.36
CA LYS A 112 -2.57 -4.24 -8.59
C LYS A 112 -3.52 -3.02 -8.48
N TYR A 113 -4.61 -3.10 -7.72
CA TYR A 113 -5.64 -2.05 -7.65
C TYR A 113 -5.21 -0.84 -6.81
N ILE A 114 -4.78 -1.06 -5.57
CA ILE A 114 -4.39 0.01 -4.63
C ILE A 114 -3.11 0.71 -5.09
N THR A 115 -2.17 -0.06 -5.65
CA THR A 115 -0.94 0.50 -6.21
C THR A 115 -1.23 1.42 -7.39
N TYR A 116 -2.23 1.10 -8.23
CA TYR A 116 -2.63 1.97 -9.34
C TYR A 116 -3.27 3.28 -8.86
N GLN A 117 -4.19 3.20 -7.90
CA GLN A 117 -4.83 4.37 -7.27
C GLN A 117 -3.79 5.30 -6.64
N LEU A 118 -2.84 4.73 -5.88
CA LEU A 118 -1.77 5.49 -5.26
C LEU A 118 -0.86 6.17 -6.30
N ARG A 119 -0.53 5.50 -7.40
CA ARG A 119 0.26 6.10 -8.49
C ARG A 119 -0.44 7.27 -9.14
N CYS A 120 -1.74 7.14 -9.42
CA CYS A 120 -2.53 8.25 -9.98
C CYS A 120 -2.58 9.45 -9.02
N LEU A 121 -2.74 9.21 -7.71
CA LEU A 121 -2.66 10.27 -6.69
C LEU A 121 -1.29 10.96 -6.70
N CYS A 122 -0.21 10.19 -6.73
CA CYS A 122 1.15 10.75 -6.77
C CYS A 122 1.38 11.60 -8.02
N ILE A 123 0.97 11.13 -9.20
CA ILE A 123 1.10 11.89 -10.45
C ILE A 123 0.30 13.20 -10.38
N PHE A 124 -0.94 13.15 -9.92
CA PHE A 124 -1.76 14.34 -9.74
C PHE A 124 -1.13 15.34 -8.76
N SER A 125 -0.58 14.85 -7.63
CA SER A 125 0.14 15.66 -6.65
C SER A 125 1.37 16.34 -7.26
N LEU A 126 2.20 15.58 -7.99
CA LEU A 126 3.41 16.09 -8.61
C LEU A 126 3.10 17.20 -9.65
N VAL A 127 2.13 16.96 -10.53
CA VAL A 127 1.73 17.94 -11.55
C VAL A 127 1.22 19.23 -10.91
N THR A 128 0.31 19.10 -9.92
CA THR A 128 -0.32 20.26 -9.27
C THR A 128 0.68 21.07 -8.44
N CYS A 129 1.50 20.40 -7.63
CA CYS A 129 2.48 21.09 -6.78
C CYS A 129 3.60 21.72 -7.60
N MET A 130 4.06 21.08 -8.68
CA MET A 130 5.04 21.66 -9.58
C MET A 130 4.47 22.92 -10.28
N TRP A 131 3.22 22.85 -10.74
CA TRP A 131 2.53 24.02 -11.27
C TRP A 131 2.50 25.18 -10.27
N LEU A 132 2.10 24.95 -9.01
CA LEU A 132 2.05 25.97 -7.96
C LEU A 132 3.43 26.59 -7.68
N ILE A 133 4.50 25.77 -7.67
CA ILE A 133 5.86 26.25 -7.48
C ILE A 133 6.26 27.20 -8.63
N LEU A 134 5.97 26.83 -9.88
CA LEU A 134 6.27 27.68 -11.03
C LEU A 134 5.41 28.95 -11.04
N GLU A 135 4.11 28.85 -10.69
CA GLU A 135 3.20 30.00 -10.61
C GLU A 135 3.65 31.04 -9.58
N SER A 136 4.30 30.61 -8.49
CA SER A 136 4.84 31.54 -7.49
C SER A 136 5.89 32.52 -8.03
N GLY A 137 6.53 32.19 -9.17
CA GLY A 137 7.59 32.99 -9.79
C GLY A 137 8.92 32.99 -9.05
N GLY A 138 9.05 32.20 -7.97
CA GLY A 138 10.28 32.10 -7.16
C GLY A 138 11.49 31.58 -7.94
N TYR A 139 11.28 30.82 -9.01
CA TYR A 139 12.32 30.30 -9.89
C TYR A 139 13.15 31.42 -10.54
N GLN A 140 12.59 32.62 -10.71
CA GLN A 140 13.27 33.77 -11.35
C GLN A 140 14.48 34.25 -10.54
N ILE A 141 14.51 34.00 -9.23
CA ILE A 141 15.67 34.32 -8.38
C ILE A 141 16.91 33.51 -8.79
N LEU A 142 16.70 32.26 -9.23
CA LEU A 142 17.75 31.31 -9.60
C LEU A 142 18.11 31.38 -11.09
N TRP A 143 17.10 31.43 -11.96
CA TRP A 143 17.26 31.31 -13.41
C TRP A 143 16.95 32.59 -14.20
N GLY A 144 16.57 33.66 -13.50
CA GLY A 144 16.22 34.92 -14.14
C GLY A 144 14.94 34.84 -14.97
N LYS A 145 14.89 35.65 -16.03
CA LYS A 145 13.75 35.71 -16.95
C LYS A 145 13.80 34.48 -17.88
N ALA A 146 12.98 33.48 -17.66
CA ALA A 146 13.00 32.20 -18.37
C ALA A 146 11.65 31.94 -19.10
N PRO A 147 11.51 32.33 -20.38
CA PRO A 147 10.29 32.11 -21.17
C PRO A 147 9.84 30.65 -21.24
N LEU A 148 10.78 29.70 -21.34
CA LEU A 148 10.49 28.25 -21.36
C LEU A 148 9.79 27.78 -20.10
N VAL A 149 10.13 28.37 -18.95
CA VAL A 149 9.50 28.02 -17.68
C VAL A 149 8.04 28.46 -17.64
N SER A 150 7.70 29.60 -18.27
CA SER A 150 6.31 30.03 -18.40
C SER A 150 5.49 29.09 -19.28
N ASN A 151 6.05 28.58 -20.37
CA ASN A 151 5.38 27.57 -21.19
C ASN A 151 5.18 26.26 -20.42
N ALA A 152 6.19 25.82 -19.65
CA ALA A 152 6.08 24.64 -18.80
C ALA A 152 5.01 24.79 -17.72
N LEU A 153 4.84 25.99 -17.16
CA LEU A 153 3.77 26.31 -16.21
C LEU A 153 2.38 26.05 -16.80
N PHE A 154 2.12 26.53 -18.01
CA PHE A 154 0.84 26.30 -18.68
C PHE A 154 0.63 24.83 -19.05
N LEU A 155 1.66 24.15 -19.56
CA LEU A 155 1.57 22.71 -19.84
C LEU A 155 1.18 21.92 -18.59
N LEU A 156 1.80 22.22 -17.45
CA LEU A 156 1.42 21.59 -16.18
C LEU A 156 -0.01 21.92 -15.77
N PHE A 157 -0.44 23.19 -15.94
CA PHE A 157 -1.81 23.60 -15.64
C PHE A 157 -2.84 22.81 -16.45
N TYR A 158 -2.64 22.65 -17.76
CA TYR A 158 -3.54 21.87 -18.61
C TYR A 158 -3.51 20.36 -18.33
N LEU A 159 -2.45 19.84 -17.67
CA LEU A 159 -2.38 18.45 -17.23
C LEU A 159 -3.11 18.20 -15.90
N ILE A 160 -3.44 19.25 -15.12
CA ILE A 160 -4.17 19.11 -13.84
C ILE A 160 -5.53 18.44 -14.04
N PRO A 161 -6.44 18.90 -14.95
CA PRO A 161 -7.75 18.29 -15.14
C PRO A 161 -7.69 16.80 -15.48
N PRO A 162 -6.94 16.34 -16.51
CA PRO A 162 -6.90 14.91 -16.82
C PRO A 162 -6.27 14.08 -15.71
N ALA A 163 -5.24 14.56 -14.99
CA ALA A 163 -4.63 13.85 -13.88
C ALA A 163 -5.60 13.72 -12.68
N CYS A 164 -6.37 14.78 -12.40
CA CYS A 164 -7.41 14.76 -11.37
C CYS A 164 -8.53 13.78 -11.70
N ILE A 165 -9.06 13.83 -12.93
CA ILE A 165 -10.14 12.94 -13.35
C ILE A 165 -9.66 11.48 -13.37
N GLN A 166 -8.43 11.22 -13.85
CA GLN A 166 -7.84 9.87 -13.83
C GLN A 166 -7.75 9.33 -12.41
N PHE A 167 -7.33 10.15 -11.44
CA PHE A 167 -7.31 9.77 -10.04
C PHE A 167 -8.72 9.43 -9.53
N ILE A 168 -9.74 10.25 -9.82
CA ILE A 168 -11.13 10.00 -9.42
C ILE A 168 -11.66 8.69 -10.03
N LEU A 169 -11.35 8.40 -11.29
CA LEU A 169 -11.74 7.17 -11.99
C LEU A 169 -11.12 5.89 -11.41
N THR A 170 -10.09 5.99 -10.57
CA THR A 170 -9.54 4.83 -9.85
C THR A 170 -10.44 4.33 -8.73
N TYR A 171 -11.43 5.09 -8.31
CA TYR A 171 -12.38 4.67 -7.27
C TYR A 171 -13.55 3.89 -7.87
N GLU A 172 -13.95 2.83 -7.18
CA GLU A 172 -15.02 1.91 -7.60
C GLU A 172 -16.33 2.64 -7.92
N SER A 173 -16.61 3.70 -7.15
CA SER A 173 -17.80 4.55 -7.34
C SER A 173 -17.82 5.34 -8.65
N PHE A 174 -16.70 5.47 -9.34
CA PHE A 174 -16.52 6.30 -10.54
C PHE A 174 -15.91 5.52 -11.72
N SER A 175 -15.37 4.31 -11.51
CA SER A 175 -14.60 3.55 -12.51
C SER A 175 -15.34 3.28 -13.82
N GLU A 176 -16.66 3.08 -13.77
CA GLU A 176 -17.53 2.83 -14.94
C GLU A 176 -18.37 4.04 -15.34
N ASP A 177 -18.07 5.21 -14.77
CA ASP A 177 -18.85 6.41 -15.01
C ASP A 177 -18.64 6.99 -16.40
N ARG A 178 -19.71 7.01 -17.22
CA ARG A 178 -19.65 7.51 -18.59
C ARG A 178 -19.37 9.01 -18.68
N TRP A 179 -19.90 9.80 -17.76
CA TRP A 179 -19.70 11.24 -17.74
C TRP A 179 -18.28 11.61 -17.32
N MET A 180 -17.75 10.99 -16.28
CA MET A 180 -16.36 11.18 -15.88
C MET A 180 -15.38 10.72 -16.95
N ASN A 181 -15.63 9.61 -17.62
CA ASN A 181 -14.83 9.16 -18.76
C ASN A 181 -14.92 10.14 -19.94
N LEU A 182 -16.09 10.69 -20.25
CA LEU A 182 -16.21 11.73 -21.27
C LEU A 182 -15.40 12.98 -20.92
N LEU A 183 -15.50 13.46 -19.67
CA LEU A 183 -14.73 14.61 -19.18
C LEU A 183 -13.21 14.34 -19.23
N PHE A 184 -12.78 13.12 -18.92
CA PHE A 184 -11.39 12.70 -19.06
C PHE A 184 -10.88 12.86 -20.51
N TRP A 185 -11.62 12.35 -21.47
CA TRP A 185 -11.25 12.46 -22.89
C TRP A 185 -11.30 13.89 -23.40
N LEU A 186 -12.28 14.69 -22.97
CA LEU A 186 -12.37 16.13 -23.29
C LEU A 186 -11.18 16.89 -22.69
N ALA A 187 -10.75 16.58 -21.46
CA ALA A 187 -9.59 17.21 -20.86
C ALA A 187 -8.28 16.91 -21.61
N ASN A 188 -8.10 15.63 -22.02
CA ASN A 188 -6.94 15.24 -22.84
C ASN A 188 -6.97 15.89 -24.22
N LEU A 189 -8.13 15.93 -24.86
CA LEU A 189 -8.28 16.61 -26.15
C LEU A 189 -7.97 18.09 -26.04
N ASN A 190 -8.50 18.77 -25.02
CA ASN A 190 -8.22 20.18 -24.75
C ASN A 190 -6.70 20.41 -24.57
N PHE A 191 -6.01 19.58 -23.77
CA PHE A 191 -4.55 19.66 -23.60
C PHE A 191 -3.81 19.55 -24.94
N ILE A 192 -4.15 18.57 -25.78
CA ILE A 192 -3.52 18.35 -27.10
C ILE A 192 -3.77 19.52 -28.01
N VAL A 193 -5.03 19.97 -28.16
CA VAL A 193 -5.40 21.06 -29.05
C VAL A 193 -4.70 22.37 -28.68
N VAL A 194 -4.74 22.71 -27.38
CA VAL A 194 -4.12 23.93 -26.89
C VAL A 194 -2.59 23.91 -27.07
N SER A 195 -1.97 22.74 -26.85
CA SER A 195 -0.53 22.58 -27.09
C SER A 195 -0.16 22.78 -28.56
N ILE A 196 -0.97 22.28 -29.50
CA ILE A 196 -0.78 22.47 -30.93
C ILE A 196 -0.95 23.95 -31.30
N LEU A 197 -1.99 24.61 -30.77
CA LEU A 197 -2.25 26.04 -31.03
C LEU A 197 -1.08 26.91 -30.56
N GLN A 198 -0.51 26.63 -29.38
CA GLN A 198 0.66 27.32 -28.85
C GLN A 198 1.91 27.12 -29.74
N ILE A 199 2.18 25.86 -30.14
CA ILE A 199 3.36 25.55 -30.99
C ILE A 199 3.25 26.18 -32.36
N THR A 200 2.05 26.23 -32.94
CA THR A 200 1.80 26.83 -34.25
C THR A 200 1.72 28.37 -34.19
N GLY A 201 1.65 28.98 -33.01
CA GLY A 201 1.50 30.41 -32.81
C GLY A 201 0.12 30.97 -33.22
N ILE A 202 -0.88 30.09 -33.42
CA ILE A 202 -2.26 30.50 -33.77
C ILE A 202 -2.97 31.12 -32.56
N SER A 203 -2.78 30.55 -31.36
CA SER A 203 -3.34 31.08 -30.14
C SER A 203 -2.43 30.73 -28.97
N ASP A 204 -2.27 31.67 -28.06
CA ASP A 204 -1.46 31.45 -26.85
C ASP A 204 -2.23 30.68 -25.78
N PHE A 205 -1.49 29.97 -24.91
CA PHE A 205 -2.06 29.21 -23.79
C PHE A 205 -3.07 30.00 -22.95
N ILE A 206 -2.76 31.27 -22.69
CA ILE A 206 -3.61 32.13 -21.85
C ILE A 206 -4.98 32.42 -22.49
N GLU A 207 -5.08 32.51 -23.79
CA GLU A 207 -6.36 32.72 -24.51
C GLU A 207 -7.28 31.49 -24.39
N SER A 208 -6.68 30.31 -24.30
CA SER A 208 -7.39 29.04 -24.26
C SER A 208 -7.75 28.58 -22.82
N LEU A 209 -7.40 29.36 -21.77
CA LEU A 209 -7.63 29.02 -20.37
C LEU A 209 -9.09 28.70 -20.05
N ILE A 210 -10.04 29.36 -20.74
CA ILE A 210 -11.47 29.14 -20.57
C ILE A 210 -11.83 27.65 -20.70
N GLY A 211 -11.23 26.95 -21.67
CA GLY A 211 -11.48 25.52 -21.87
C GLY A 211 -11.16 24.66 -20.63
N ALA A 212 -9.98 24.87 -20.03
CA ALA A 212 -9.57 24.16 -18.84
C ALA A 212 -10.44 24.52 -17.62
N HIS A 213 -10.78 25.79 -17.45
CA HIS A 213 -11.66 26.24 -16.36
C HIS A 213 -13.07 25.63 -16.46
N VAL A 214 -13.65 25.59 -17.68
CA VAL A 214 -14.96 24.95 -17.92
C VAL A 214 -14.92 23.46 -17.57
N ILE A 215 -13.88 22.74 -17.96
CA ILE A 215 -13.73 21.31 -17.63
C ILE A 215 -13.64 21.13 -16.12
N LEU A 216 -12.85 21.92 -15.41
CA LEU A 216 -12.74 21.86 -13.95
C LEU A 216 -14.08 22.14 -13.26
N LEU A 217 -14.84 23.13 -13.73
CA LEU A 217 -16.17 23.44 -13.22
C LEU A 217 -17.17 22.31 -13.46
N LEU A 218 -17.13 21.66 -14.61
CA LEU A 218 -17.98 20.49 -14.92
C LEU A 218 -17.65 19.29 -14.02
N VAL A 219 -16.37 19.01 -13.78
CA VAL A 219 -15.92 17.96 -12.84
C VAL A 219 -16.43 18.25 -11.43
N MET A 220 -16.31 19.51 -10.99
CA MET A 220 -16.82 19.93 -9.69
C MET A 220 -18.34 19.77 -9.59
N ALA A 221 -19.08 20.21 -10.60
CA ALA A 221 -20.53 20.09 -10.64
C ALA A 221 -20.98 18.63 -10.56
N GLU A 222 -20.32 17.73 -11.27
CA GLU A 222 -20.59 16.29 -11.23
C GLU A 222 -20.30 15.67 -9.85
N LEU A 223 -19.17 16.02 -9.23
CA LEU A 223 -18.84 15.58 -7.88
C LEU A 223 -19.86 16.07 -6.84
N LEU A 224 -20.23 17.34 -6.92
CA LEU A 224 -21.22 17.94 -6.03
C LEU A 224 -22.61 17.31 -6.21
N PHE A 225 -23.04 17.13 -7.45
CA PHE A 225 -24.30 16.45 -7.77
C PHE A 225 -24.34 15.04 -7.16
N ARG A 226 -23.31 14.24 -7.35
CA ARG A 226 -23.22 12.90 -6.77
C ARG A 226 -23.19 12.91 -5.24
N PHE A 227 -22.46 13.85 -4.66
CA PHE A 227 -22.41 14.00 -3.20
C PHE A 227 -23.80 14.28 -2.64
N ILE A 228 -24.52 15.23 -3.22
CA ILE A 228 -25.89 15.57 -2.81
C ILE A 228 -26.84 14.38 -3.01
N MET A 229 -26.78 13.72 -4.16
CA MET A 229 -27.66 12.59 -4.46
C MET A 229 -27.46 11.41 -3.51
N ARG A 230 -26.20 11.13 -3.08
CA ARG A 230 -25.92 10.10 -2.08
C ARG A 230 -26.47 10.46 -0.70
N ILE A 231 -26.32 11.70 -0.27
CA ILE A 231 -26.89 12.17 0.99
C ILE A 231 -28.42 12.00 0.97
N LEU A 232 -29.07 12.42 -0.11
CA LEU A 232 -30.53 12.32 -0.27
C LEU A 232 -31.04 10.87 -0.28
N ARG A 233 -30.29 9.95 -0.89
CA ARG A 233 -30.63 8.51 -0.95
C ARG A 233 -30.27 7.75 0.33
N ARG A 234 -29.59 8.39 1.29
CA ARG A 234 -29.05 7.76 2.51
C ARG A 234 -28.17 6.55 2.24
N ASP A 235 -27.51 6.53 1.08
CA ASP A 235 -26.57 5.46 0.73
C ASP A 235 -25.32 5.54 1.62
N PRO A 236 -24.74 4.41 2.08
CA PRO A 236 -23.49 4.41 2.79
C PRO A 236 -22.40 5.00 1.89
N VAL A 237 -21.86 6.14 2.29
CA VAL A 237 -20.85 6.86 1.49
C VAL A 237 -19.49 6.23 1.71
N LYS A 238 -19.16 5.21 0.91
CA LYS A 238 -17.85 4.54 1.00
C LYS A 238 -16.68 5.51 0.81
N ASP A 239 -16.84 6.51 -0.06
CA ASP A 239 -15.76 7.43 -0.44
C ASP A 239 -15.99 8.87 0.00
N ILE A 240 -16.68 9.08 1.15
CA ILE A 240 -17.05 10.42 1.63
C ILE A 240 -15.82 11.33 1.83
N GLN A 241 -14.72 10.77 2.30
CA GLN A 241 -13.50 11.53 2.56
C GLN A 241 -12.87 12.02 1.25
N LEU A 242 -12.85 11.17 0.20
CA LEU A 242 -12.43 11.57 -1.13
C LEU A 242 -13.31 12.69 -1.68
N MET A 243 -14.62 12.51 -1.63
CA MET A 243 -15.56 13.48 -2.15
C MET A 243 -15.44 14.83 -1.42
N ALA A 244 -15.30 14.80 -0.09
CA ALA A 244 -15.09 16.00 0.71
C ALA A 244 -13.75 16.69 0.37
N ALA A 245 -12.68 15.93 0.18
CA ALA A 245 -11.38 16.45 -0.23
C ALA A 245 -11.44 17.08 -1.62
N CYS A 246 -12.05 16.41 -2.61
CA CYS A 246 -12.22 16.93 -3.97
C CYS A 246 -13.09 18.20 -3.99
N LEU A 247 -14.20 18.22 -3.23
CA LEU A 247 -15.06 19.40 -3.14
C LEU A 247 -14.38 20.58 -2.44
N SER A 248 -13.57 20.34 -1.40
CA SER A 248 -12.78 21.40 -0.76
C SER A 248 -11.77 21.99 -1.74
N PHE A 249 -11.01 21.16 -2.45
CA PHE A 249 -10.07 21.64 -3.47
C PHE A 249 -10.77 22.43 -4.57
N ALA A 250 -11.90 21.93 -5.08
CA ALA A 250 -12.70 22.59 -6.09
C ALA A 250 -13.25 23.95 -5.63
N LEU A 251 -13.69 24.07 -4.38
CA LEU A 251 -14.14 25.32 -3.79
C LEU A 251 -13.02 26.39 -3.82
N PHE A 252 -11.83 26.05 -3.35
CA PHE A 252 -10.71 26.97 -3.36
C PHE A 252 -10.24 27.32 -4.77
N ALA A 253 -10.25 26.35 -5.69
CA ALA A 253 -9.95 26.62 -7.11
C ALA A 253 -10.98 27.59 -7.73
N CYS A 254 -12.27 27.44 -7.41
CA CYS A 254 -13.31 28.38 -7.84
C CYS A 254 -13.11 29.79 -7.30
N LEU A 255 -12.69 29.92 -6.05
CA LEU A 255 -12.38 31.25 -5.48
C LEU A 255 -11.25 31.92 -6.24
N ASP A 256 -10.22 31.20 -6.66
CA ASP A 256 -9.16 31.76 -7.48
C ASP A 256 -9.63 32.08 -8.90
N ILE A 257 -10.47 31.25 -9.52
CA ILE A 257 -11.08 31.54 -10.83
C ILE A 257 -11.92 32.81 -10.76
N VAL A 258 -12.80 32.95 -9.77
CA VAL A 258 -13.61 34.17 -9.59
C VAL A 258 -12.71 35.38 -9.41
N ARG A 259 -11.69 35.27 -8.58
CA ARG A 259 -10.73 36.33 -8.34
C ARG A 259 -9.95 36.72 -9.60
N PHE A 260 -9.56 35.74 -10.41
CA PHE A 260 -8.87 35.97 -11.68
C PHE A 260 -9.73 36.80 -12.66
N TYR A 261 -11.05 36.54 -12.72
CA TYR A 261 -11.94 37.25 -13.65
C TYR A 261 -12.55 38.55 -13.08
N VAL A 262 -12.72 38.67 -11.76
CA VAL A 262 -13.46 39.79 -11.13
C VAL A 262 -12.56 40.90 -10.61
N GLY A 263 -11.36 40.58 -10.16
CA GLY A 263 -10.60 41.66 -9.56
C GLY A 263 -9.13 41.38 -9.24
N GLY A 264 -8.29 42.29 -9.67
CA GLY A 264 -7.08 42.76 -9.03
C GLY A 264 -5.95 41.76 -8.79
N THR A 265 -4.87 41.98 -9.50
CA THR A 265 -3.61 41.20 -9.51
C THR A 265 -2.70 41.37 -8.29
N ASP A 266 -3.22 41.82 -7.15
CA ASP A 266 -2.39 42.19 -5.99
C ASP A 266 -1.78 41.00 -5.23
N ILE A 267 -2.23 39.77 -5.51
CA ILE A 267 -1.74 38.54 -4.86
C ILE A 267 -1.51 37.47 -5.93
N SER A 268 -0.64 36.49 -5.67
CA SER A 268 -0.44 35.36 -6.61
C SER A 268 -1.79 34.81 -7.07
N SER A 269 -1.90 34.50 -8.39
CA SER A 269 -3.16 34.06 -9.01
C SER A 269 -3.73 32.78 -8.38
N ALA A 270 -2.93 32.01 -7.65
CA ALA A 270 -3.28 30.71 -7.07
C ALA A 270 -3.26 30.69 -5.53
N TYR A 271 -3.58 31.80 -4.85
CA TYR A 271 -3.49 31.88 -3.40
C TYR A 271 -4.46 30.94 -2.69
N PHE A 272 -5.73 30.91 -3.08
CA PHE A 272 -6.73 30.05 -2.49
C PHE A 272 -6.51 28.59 -2.90
N SER A 273 -6.14 28.35 -4.15
CA SER A 273 -5.81 26.99 -4.65
C SER A 273 -4.67 26.36 -3.85
N GLN A 274 -3.67 27.14 -3.43
CA GLN A 274 -2.60 26.65 -2.58
C GLN A 274 -3.11 26.10 -1.23
N ILE A 275 -4.02 26.83 -0.57
CA ILE A 275 -4.65 26.37 0.68
C ILE A 275 -5.45 25.09 0.41
N GLY A 276 -6.25 25.10 -0.67
CA GLY A 276 -7.03 23.94 -1.10
C GLY A 276 -6.18 22.71 -1.37
N VAL A 277 -5.05 22.87 -2.04
CA VAL A 277 -4.08 21.80 -2.33
C VAL A 277 -3.49 21.21 -1.07
N VAL A 278 -3.05 22.04 -0.12
CA VAL A 278 -2.49 21.56 1.15
C VAL A 278 -3.52 20.73 1.93
N ILE A 279 -4.76 21.23 2.04
CA ILE A 279 -5.85 20.50 2.70
C ILE A 279 -6.15 19.19 1.96
N PHE A 280 -6.34 19.26 0.66
CA PHE A 280 -6.67 18.12 -0.19
C PHE A 280 -5.64 16.99 -0.07
N PHE A 281 -4.36 17.30 -0.31
CA PHE A 281 -3.32 16.27 -0.23
C PHE A 281 -3.07 15.77 1.19
N SER A 282 -3.19 16.63 2.21
CA SER A 282 -3.10 16.19 3.60
C SER A 282 -4.17 15.15 3.95
N VAL A 283 -5.42 15.40 3.55
CA VAL A 283 -6.53 14.44 3.75
C VAL A 283 -6.28 13.14 2.97
N LEU A 284 -5.86 13.24 1.71
CA LEU A 284 -5.64 12.07 0.86
C LEU A 284 -4.42 11.25 1.28
N ILE A 285 -3.33 11.89 1.67
CA ILE A 285 -2.15 11.20 2.22
C ILE A 285 -2.52 10.46 3.51
N TYR A 286 -3.24 11.13 4.41
CA TYR A 286 -3.75 10.48 5.62
C TYR A 286 -4.61 9.27 5.30
N TYR A 287 -5.54 9.41 4.34
CA TYR A 287 -6.40 8.31 3.90
C TYR A 287 -5.60 7.17 3.27
N ALA A 288 -4.64 7.47 2.38
CA ALA A 288 -3.78 6.47 1.74
C ALA A 288 -2.95 5.69 2.76
N VAL A 289 -2.32 6.39 3.70
CA VAL A 289 -1.54 5.75 4.78
C VAL A 289 -2.43 4.87 5.65
N ARG A 290 -3.62 5.36 6.02
CA ARG A 290 -4.59 4.57 6.81
C ARG A 290 -5.00 3.29 6.09
N GLN A 291 -5.27 3.36 4.79
CA GLN A 291 -5.62 2.17 3.99
C GLN A 291 -4.47 1.15 3.95
N LEU A 292 -3.24 1.61 3.77
CA LEU A 292 -2.06 0.74 3.79
C LEU A 292 -1.87 0.02 5.13
N VAL A 293 -2.12 0.72 6.25
CA VAL A 293 -2.05 0.13 7.59
C VAL A 293 -3.14 -0.93 7.78
N LEU A 294 -4.39 -0.60 7.41
CA LEU A 294 -5.52 -1.54 7.52
C LEU A 294 -5.30 -2.82 6.70
N GLU A 295 -4.78 -2.70 5.48
CA GLU A 295 -4.48 -3.87 4.64
C GLU A 295 -3.36 -4.74 5.18
N ARG A 296 -2.33 -4.12 5.77
CA ARG A 296 -1.26 -4.86 6.45
C ARG A 296 -1.83 -5.68 7.62
N ASP A 297 -2.70 -5.07 8.41
CA ASP A 297 -3.33 -5.75 9.56
C ASP A 297 -4.23 -6.91 9.11
N GLU A 298 -4.99 -6.74 8.02
CA GLU A 298 -5.79 -7.82 7.43
C GLU A 298 -4.92 -8.94 6.86
N GLY A 299 -3.80 -8.59 6.22
CA GLY A 299 -2.82 -9.54 5.71
C GLY A 299 -2.24 -10.41 6.84
N MET A 300 -1.79 -9.79 7.93
CA MET A 300 -1.27 -10.49 9.10
C MET A 300 -2.35 -11.38 9.77
N LYS A 301 -3.59 -10.88 9.85
CA LYS A 301 -4.70 -11.69 10.39
C LYS A 301 -4.99 -12.91 9.52
N ARG A 302 -4.95 -12.79 8.20
CA ARG A 302 -5.14 -13.94 7.29
C ARG A 302 -4.04 -14.97 7.47
N GLU A 303 -2.78 -14.53 7.50
CA GLU A 303 -1.62 -15.41 7.71
C GLU A 303 -1.72 -16.13 9.07
N LEU A 304 -2.09 -15.40 10.12
CA LEU A 304 -2.32 -16.00 11.44
C LEU A 304 -3.48 -17.01 11.43
N LEU A 305 -4.61 -16.67 10.78
CA LEU A 305 -5.75 -17.58 10.67
C LEU A 305 -5.40 -18.82 9.83
N GLU A 306 -4.64 -18.69 8.75
CA GLU A 306 -4.15 -19.82 7.98
C GLU A 306 -3.21 -20.68 8.81
N HIS A 307 -2.28 -20.09 9.55
CA HIS A 307 -1.40 -20.82 10.46
C HIS A 307 -2.20 -21.59 11.51
N MET A 308 -3.16 -20.96 12.18
CA MET A 308 -4.03 -21.62 13.16
C MET A 308 -4.93 -22.69 12.54
N ALA A 309 -5.38 -22.50 11.29
CA ALA A 309 -6.23 -23.46 10.60
C ALA A 309 -5.49 -24.75 10.17
N TYR A 310 -4.19 -24.67 9.89
CA TYR A 310 -3.41 -25.76 9.31
C TYR A 310 -2.25 -26.24 10.17
N THR A 311 -1.99 -25.63 11.33
CA THR A 311 -0.90 -26.00 12.24
C THR A 311 -1.44 -26.41 13.59
N ASP A 312 -0.85 -27.44 14.21
CA ASP A 312 -1.12 -27.85 15.60
C ASP A 312 -0.31 -26.95 16.56
N MET A 313 -1.01 -26.27 17.46
CA MET A 313 -0.40 -25.26 18.35
C MET A 313 0.54 -25.83 19.41
N LEU A 314 0.47 -27.14 19.68
CA LEU A 314 1.33 -27.80 20.69
C LEU A 314 2.64 -28.28 20.08
N THR A 315 2.56 -28.93 18.92
CA THR A 315 3.72 -29.60 18.27
C THR A 315 4.30 -28.82 17.10
N GLU A 316 3.64 -27.72 16.69
CA GLU A 316 3.98 -26.92 15.50
C GLU A 316 3.99 -27.72 14.18
N LEU A 317 3.51 -28.94 14.20
CA LEU A 317 3.33 -29.77 12.99
C LEU A 317 2.06 -29.33 12.24
N PRO A 318 1.98 -29.60 10.92
CA PRO A 318 0.72 -29.55 10.21
C PRO A 318 -0.34 -30.40 10.90
N ASN A 319 -1.54 -29.81 11.08
CA ASN A 319 -2.64 -30.44 11.78
C ASN A 319 -3.50 -31.35 10.87
N ARG A 320 -4.59 -31.88 11.41
CA ARG A 320 -5.55 -32.71 10.69
C ARG A 320 -6.11 -32.06 9.42
N ASN A 321 -6.42 -30.76 9.45
CA ASN A 321 -6.94 -30.06 8.27
C ASN A 321 -5.89 -30.00 7.14
N ALA A 322 -4.61 -29.79 7.50
CA ALA A 322 -3.51 -29.85 6.55
C ALA A 322 -3.36 -31.25 5.96
N PHE A 323 -3.45 -32.29 6.78
CA PHE A 323 -3.45 -33.68 6.35
C PHE A 323 -4.59 -33.99 5.37
N GLU A 324 -5.84 -33.64 5.71
CA GLU A 324 -7.00 -33.89 4.86
C GLU A 324 -6.89 -33.16 3.50
N LYS A 325 -6.34 -31.94 3.50
CA LYS A 325 -6.06 -31.17 2.28
C LYS A 325 -5.03 -31.89 1.41
N GLN A 326 -3.95 -32.41 2.00
CA GLN A 326 -2.92 -33.15 1.26
C GLN A 326 -3.47 -34.47 0.73
N MET A 327 -4.22 -35.22 1.51
CA MET A 327 -4.91 -36.42 1.06
C MET A 327 -5.85 -36.16 -0.14
N ALA A 328 -6.56 -35.03 -0.11
CA ALA A 328 -7.45 -34.64 -1.23
C ALA A 328 -6.67 -34.36 -2.53
N LEU A 329 -5.46 -33.80 -2.43
CA LEU A 329 -4.58 -33.58 -3.58
C LEU A 329 -4.07 -34.91 -4.13
N LEU A 330 -3.58 -35.81 -3.25
CA LEU A 330 -3.06 -37.13 -3.66
C LEU A 330 -4.13 -38.02 -4.30
N ARG A 331 -5.40 -37.93 -3.88
CA ARG A 331 -6.52 -38.64 -4.55
C ARG A 331 -6.70 -38.23 -6.01
N GLY A 332 -6.27 -37.02 -6.39
CA GLY A 332 -6.37 -36.51 -7.78
C GLY A 332 -5.16 -36.87 -8.66
N GLU A 333 -4.05 -37.25 -8.06
CA GLU A 333 -2.83 -37.67 -8.74
C GLU A 333 -2.77 -39.20 -8.78
N SER A 334 -3.24 -39.80 -9.84
CA SER A 334 -3.22 -41.27 -10.01
C SER A 334 -1.78 -41.76 -10.27
N GLY A 335 -1.07 -42.21 -9.25
CA GLY A 335 0.26 -42.85 -9.40
C GLY A 335 0.66 -43.59 -8.13
N PRO A 336 1.10 -44.87 -8.25
CA PRO A 336 1.63 -45.62 -7.11
C PRO A 336 2.95 -45.01 -6.62
N GLY A 337 3.17 -45.01 -5.31
CA GLY A 337 4.45 -44.65 -4.72
C GLY A 337 4.45 -43.84 -3.45
N THR A 338 3.30 -43.32 -2.97
CA THR A 338 3.28 -42.62 -1.70
C THR A 338 3.26 -43.60 -0.52
N MET A 339 4.27 -43.51 0.35
CA MET A 339 4.29 -44.21 1.63
C MET A 339 3.46 -43.49 2.67
N VAL A 340 2.54 -44.19 3.28
CA VAL A 340 1.75 -43.73 4.45
C VAL A 340 2.26 -44.40 5.70
N VAL A 341 2.67 -43.61 6.68
CA VAL A 341 3.02 -44.09 8.02
C VAL A 341 2.05 -43.50 9.04
N VAL A 342 1.44 -44.33 9.87
CA VAL A 342 0.60 -43.92 10.98
C VAL A 342 1.32 -44.28 12.29
N ALA A 343 1.42 -43.31 13.19
CA ALA A 343 2.10 -43.48 14.47
C ALA A 343 1.19 -42.99 15.62
N ASP A 344 1.19 -43.70 16.72
CA ASP A 344 0.34 -43.42 17.88
C ASP A 344 1.16 -43.51 19.18
N LEU A 345 1.14 -42.45 19.97
CA LEU A 345 1.79 -42.40 21.28
C LEU A 345 1.03 -43.29 22.27
N ASN A 346 1.70 -44.32 22.73
CA ASN A 346 1.10 -45.26 23.67
C ASN A 346 0.85 -44.61 25.05
N GLU A 347 -0.34 -44.90 25.60
CA GLU A 347 -0.71 -44.61 26.99
C GLU A 347 -0.61 -43.13 27.40
N LEU A 348 -0.84 -42.19 26.50
CA LEU A 348 -0.87 -40.75 26.82
C LEU A 348 -1.78 -40.43 27.99
N LYS A 349 -2.95 -41.12 28.10
CA LYS A 349 -3.87 -40.96 29.23
C LYS A 349 -3.19 -41.30 30.55
N ARG A 350 -2.42 -42.41 30.62
CA ARG A 350 -1.69 -42.81 31.83
C ARG A 350 -0.59 -41.82 32.20
N ILE A 351 0.12 -41.31 31.20
CA ILE A 351 1.10 -40.25 31.41
C ILE A 351 0.43 -39.01 32.02
N ASN A 352 -0.72 -38.60 31.48
CA ASN A 352 -1.50 -37.48 32.02
C ASN A 352 -1.98 -37.73 33.46
N ASP A 353 -2.52 -38.93 33.71
CA ASP A 353 -3.07 -39.31 35.06
C ASP A 353 -1.97 -39.43 36.12
N GLN A 354 -0.75 -39.85 35.72
CA GLN A 354 0.36 -40.09 36.65
C GLN A 354 1.26 -38.88 36.88
N TRP A 355 1.54 -38.09 35.82
CA TRP A 355 2.49 -36.97 35.84
C TRP A 355 1.89 -35.62 35.48
N GLY A 356 0.58 -35.57 35.19
CA GLY A 356 -0.14 -34.35 34.83
C GLY A 356 -0.06 -34.00 33.33
N HIS A 357 -1.02 -33.17 32.90
CA HIS A 357 -1.17 -32.78 31.46
C HIS A 357 0.06 -32.11 30.89
N GLN A 358 0.81 -31.32 31.67
CA GLN A 358 2.05 -30.68 31.20
C GLN A 358 3.11 -31.72 30.78
N LYS A 359 3.18 -32.85 31.46
CA LYS A 359 4.10 -33.95 31.09
C LYS A 359 3.59 -34.71 29.86
N GLY A 360 2.28 -34.85 29.71
CA GLY A 360 1.69 -35.41 28.50
C GLY A 360 1.94 -34.52 27.27
N ASP A 361 1.82 -33.19 27.43
CA ASP A 361 2.15 -32.24 26.39
C ASP A 361 3.65 -32.31 26.00
N ALA A 362 4.53 -32.40 27.00
CA ALA A 362 5.97 -32.61 26.78
C ALA A 362 6.26 -33.91 26.03
N ALA A 363 5.57 -35.02 26.36
CA ALA A 363 5.68 -36.29 25.64
C ALA A 363 5.25 -36.16 24.17
N LEU A 364 4.17 -35.44 23.88
CA LEU A 364 3.71 -35.18 22.51
C LEU A 364 4.72 -34.34 21.71
N ILE A 365 5.29 -33.30 22.32
CA ILE A 365 6.34 -32.47 21.70
C ILE A 365 7.59 -33.32 21.42
N PHE A 366 7.99 -34.14 22.41
CA PHE A 366 9.15 -35.03 22.25
C PHE A 366 8.94 -36.04 21.10
N VAL A 367 7.76 -36.68 21.03
CA VAL A 367 7.44 -37.62 19.95
C VAL A 367 7.40 -36.93 18.59
N ALA A 368 6.83 -35.75 18.51
CA ALA A 368 6.87 -34.94 17.26
C ALA A 368 8.29 -34.66 16.80
N ALA A 369 9.19 -34.29 17.71
CA ALA A 369 10.60 -34.06 17.44
C ALA A 369 11.34 -35.34 17.06
N ALA A 370 11.07 -36.45 17.75
CA ALA A 370 11.63 -37.76 17.45
C ALA A 370 11.22 -38.26 16.05
N LEU A 371 9.92 -38.15 15.72
CA LEU A 371 9.41 -38.51 14.40
C LEU A 371 10.08 -37.64 13.32
N LYS A 372 10.16 -36.32 13.54
CA LYS A 372 10.77 -35.38 12.62
C LYS A 372 12.26 -35.65 12.38
N SER A 373 13.03 -35.93 13.43
CA SER A 373 14.48 -36.20 13.34
C SER A 373 14.80 -37.57 12.78
N SER A 374 13.85 -38.51 12.83
CA SER A 374 14.00 -39.87 12.26
C SER A 374 13.72 -39.90 10.75
N LEU A 375 13.15 -38.83 10.18
CA LEU A 375 12.91 -38.66 8.74
C LEU A 375 14.08 -37.93 8.08
N GLU A 376 14.47 -38.37 6.85
CA GLU A 376 15.44 -37.65 6.02
C GLU A 376 14.83 -36.39 5.40
N ASP A 377 13.53 -36.42 5.11
CA ASP A 377 12.73 -35.29 4.63
C ASP A 377 11.45 -35.18 5.45
N CYS A 378 11.27 -34.04 6.14
CA CYS A 378 10.20 -33.82 7.09
C CYS A 378 8.93 -33.20 6.47
N SER A 379 8.83 -33.06 5.15
CA SER A 379 7.76 -32.29 4.49
C SER A 379 6.36 -32.88 4.62
N GLY A 380 6.23 -34.14 5.00
CA GLY A 380 4.96 -34.85 5.07
C GLY A 380 4.54 -35.34 6.47
N LEU A 381 5.01 -34.75 7.58
CA LEU A 381 4.63 -35.15 8.94
C LEU A 381 3.47 -34.29 9.46
N TYR A 382 2.41 -34.95 9.94
CA TYR A 382 1.16 -34.34 10.43
C TYR A 382 0.80 -34.89 11.80
N ARG A 383 0.16 -34.07 12.66
CA ARG A 383 -0.56 -34.52 13.84
C ARG A 383 -2.05 -34.57 13.52
N ILE A 384 -2.64 -35.78 13.44
CA ILE A 384 -4.01 -36.00 12.97
C ILE A 384 -5.02 -36.27 14.10
N GLY A 385 -4.55 -36.56 15.33
CA GLY A 385 -5.35 -36.82 16.50
C GLY A 385 -4.68 -36.33 17.75
N GLY A 386 -5.23 -36.66 18.93
CA GLY A 386 -4.66 -36.31 20.22
C GLY A 386 -3.26 -36.89 20.42
N ASP A 387 -3.12 -38.18 20.16
CA ASP A 387 -1.91 -39.00 20.27
C ASP A 387 -1.45 -39.58 18.90
N GLU A 388 -2.12 -39.22 17.80
CA GLU A 388 -1.94 -39.81 16.50
C GLU A 388 -1.17 -38.86 15.56
N PHE A 389 -0.16 -39.41 14.86
CA PHE A 389 0.64 -38.75 13.86
C PHE A 389 0.55 -39.51 12.53
N CYS A 390 0.69 -38.81 11.42
CA CYS A 390 0.75 -39.42 10.10
C CYS A 390 1.89 -38.82 9.28
N ILE A 391 2.55 -39.66 8.48
CA ILE A 391 3.58 -39.26 7.53
C ILE A 391 3.10 -39.66 6.13
N LEU A 392 3.17 -38.72 5.18
CA LEU A 392 2.95 -38.95 3.77
C LEU A 392 4.24 -38.61 3.04
N SER A 393 4.84 -39.57 2.32
CA SER A 393 6.11 -39.35 1.64
C SER A 393 6.19 -40.19 0.37
N ASP A 394 6.61 -39.57 -0.72
CA ASP A 394 6.95 -40.21 -1.99
C ASP A 394 8.40 -40.72 -2.05
N ARG A 395 9.19 -40.44 -1.01
CA ARG A 395 10.63 -40.75 -0.92
C ARG A 395 10.98 -41.91 0.01
N ILE A 396 10.00 -42.42 0.75
CA ILE A 396 10.21 -43.52 1.69
C ILE A 396 9.80 -44.82 1.01
N SER A 397 10.73 -45.75 0.80
CA SER A 397 10.48 -47.15 0.37
C SER A 397 10.23 -48.07 1.57
N GLY A 398 9.73 -49.26 1.35
CA GLY A 398 9.51 -50.23 2.44
C GLY A 398 10.78 -50.61 3.22
N LYS A 399 11.98 -50.48 2.67
CA LYS A 399 13.28 -50.66 3.36
C LYS A 399 13.57 -49.45 4.27
N GLU A 400 13.30 -48.25 3.77
CA GLU A 400 13.50 -47.02 4.52
C GLU A 400 12.50 -46.89 5.65
N ALA A 401 11.26 -47.41 5.49
CA ALA A 401 10.29 -47.47 6.56
C ALA A 401 10.77 -48.29 7.78
N LYS A 402 11.47 -49.39 7.55
CA LYS A 402 12.10 -50.17 8.66
C LYS A 402 13.26 -49.42 9.28
N ALA A 403 14.12 -48.80 8.49
CA ALA A 403 15.22 -48.00 9.01
C ALA A 403 14.69 -46.77 9.81
N PHE A 404 13.55 -46.17 9.37
CA PHE A 404 12.84 -45.15 10.13
C PHE A 404 12.38 -45.68 11.49
N GLU A 405 11.75 -46.86 11.54
CA GLU A 405 11.32 -47.45 12.83
C GLU A 405 12.52 -47.64 13.77
N GLU A 406 13.65 -48.17 13.28
CA GLU A 406 14.87 -48.39 14.10
C GLU A 406 15.41 -47.02 14.63
N ARG A 407 15.51 -46.02 13.83
CA ARG A 407 15.94 -44.67 14.24
C ARG A 407 14.97 -44.05 15.24
N LEU A 408 13.66 -44.25 15.04
CA LEU A 408 12.65 -43.78 15.95
C LEU A 408 12.72 -44.44 17.34
N GLU A 409 12.91 -45.80 17.36
CA GLU A 409 13.09 -46.55 18.63
C GLU A 409 14.33 -46.06 19.38
N GLU A 410 15.45 -45.78 18.68
CA GLU A 410 16.66 -45.25 19.30
C GLU A 410 16.36 -43.87 19.94
N LYS A 411 15.67 -42.98 19.22
CA LYS A 411 15.28 -41.63 19.71
C LYS A 411 14.32 -41.73 20.88
N LEU A 412 13.34 -42.62 20.83
CA LEU A 412 12.40 -42.84 21.93
C LEU A 412 13.09 -43.38 23.18
N GLY A 413 14.20 -44.12 23.03
CA GLY A 413 15.03 -44.56 24.15
C GLY A 413 15.67 -43.41 24.94
N GLU A 414 15.82 -42.22 24.37
CA GLU A 414 16.34 -41.04 25.04
C GLU A 414 15.29 -40.38 25.96
N ALA A 415 13.99 -40.72 25.81
CA ALA A 415 12.87 -40.09 26.55
C ALA A 415 12.98 -40.16 28.07
N GLU A 416 13.49 -41.27 28.62
CA GLU A 416 13.63 -41.44 30.07
C GLU A 416 14.63 -40.41 30.65
N ASN A 417 15.69 -40.09 29.89
CA ASN A 417 16.68 -39.10 30.30
C ASN A 417 16.14 -37.67 30.20
N GLU A 418 15.31 -37.36 29.19
CA GLU A 418 14.82 -36.00 28.94
C GLU A 418 13.53 -35.68 29.72
N LEU A 419 12.58 -36.65 29.77
CA LEU A 419 11.26 -36.44 30.35
C LEU A 419 11.13 -36.97 31.79
N GLY A 420 12.01 -37.93 32.18
CA GLY A 420 11.97 -38.64 33.46
C GLY A 420 11.03 -39.84 33.47
N PHE A 421 10.53 -40.24 32.31
CA PHE A 421 9.70 -41.45 32.15
C PHE A 421 9.81 -42.00 30.71
N PRO A 422 9.60 -43.30 30.51
CA PRO A 422 9.68 -43.90 29.18
C PRO A 422 8.46 -43.58 28.33
N VAL A 423 8.71 -43.37 27.03
CA VAL A 423 7.70 -43.12 26.01
C VAL A 423 7.82 -44.19 24.93
N SER A 424 6.70 -44.66 24.41
CA SER A 424 6.67 -45.62 23.31
C SER A 424 5.62 -45.25 22.27
N VAL A 425 5.90 -45.52 21.00
CA VAL A 425 5.05 -45.20 19.86
C VAL A 425 4.75 -46.48 19.08
N ALA A 426 3.49 -46.74 18.76
CA ALA A 426 3.13 -47.80 17.83
C ALA A 426 3.15 -47.22 16.40
N VAL A 427 3.85 -47.89 15.47
CA VAL A 427 4.00 -47.42 14.08
C VAL A 427 3.48 -48.50 13.13
N GLY A 428 2.66 -48.10 12.17
CA GLY A 428 2.24 -48.93 11.07
C GLY A 428 2.46 -48.18 9.74
N TRP A 429 2.77 -48.90 8.68
CA TRP A 429 2.98 -48.27 7.38
C TRP A 429 2.47 -49.13 6.23
N ALA A 430 2.11 -48.49 5.13
CA ALA A 430 1.71 -49.11 3.87
C ALA A 430 2.07 -48.20 2.69
N GLU A 431 2.43 -48.82 1.58
CA GLU A 431 2.68 -48.12 0.32
C GLU A 431 1.40 -48.03 -0.49
N GLU A 432 1.19 -46.91 -1.17
CA GLU A 432 0.08 -46.71 -2.09
C GLU A 432 0.23 -47.62 -3.29
N ASP A 433 -0.81 -48.32 -3.60
CA ASP A 433 -0.93 -49.20 -4.77
C ASP A 433 -2.05 -48.70 -5.71
N GLU A 434 -2.43 -49.49 -6.72
CA GLU A 434 -3.49 -49.18 -7.68
C GLU A 434 -4.87 -48.91 -7.01
N CYS A 435 -5.04 -49.29 -5.75
CA CYS A 435 -6.27 -49.06 -5.01
C CYS A 435 -6.33 -47.67 -4.31
N GLY A 436 -5.27 -46.89 -4.42
CA GLY A 436 -5.16 -45.50 -4.02
C GLY A 436 -4.81 -45.26 -2.55
N ILE A 437 -4.53 -43.99 -2.27
CA ILE A 437 -3.98 -43.51 -1.00
C ILE A 437 -4.88 -43.78 0.22
N ASP A 438 -6.21 -43.77 0.04
CA ASP A 438 -7.15 -44.06 1.17
C ASP A 438 -7.03 -45.50 1.67
N LEU A 439 -6.76 -46.46 0.78
CA LEU A 439 -6.55 -47.84 1.17
C LEU A 439 -5.19 -48.03 1.82
N ALA A 440 -4.15 -47.35 1.33
CA ALA A 440 -2.84 -47.33 1.97
C ALA A 440 -2.92 -46.79 3.40
N PHE A 441 -3.64 -45.69 3.61
CA PHE A 441 -3.87 -45.12 4.93
C PHE A 441 -4.57 -46.15 5.86
N ARG A 442 -5.63 -46.81 5.42
CA ARG A 442 -6.34 -47.84 6.23
C ARG A 442 -5.47 -49.03 6.57
N ARG A 443 -4.61 -49.46 5.65
CA ARG A 443 -3.63 -50.55 5.88
C ARG A 443 -2.59 -50.14 6.90
N ALA A 444 -2.04 -48.94 6.79
CA ALA A 444 -1.08 -48.41 7.76
C ALA A 444 -1.69 -48.29 9.17
N ASP A 445 -2.90 -47.78 9.28
CA ASP A 445 -3.65 -47.65 10.51
C ASP A 445 -3.91 -49.03 11.14
N PHE A 446 -4.37 -50.00 10.36
CA PHE A 446 -4.57 -51.39 10.83
C PHE A 446 -3.28 -52.01 11.37
N THR A 447 -2.16 -51.84 10.63
CA THR A 447 -0.84 -52.36 11.05
C THR A 447 -0.37 -51.72 12.37
N MET A 448 -0.56 -50.40 12.49
CA MET A 448 -0.27 -49.65 13.70
C MET A 448 -1.10 -50.17 14.90
N TYR A 449 -2.42 -50.38 14.69
CA TYR A 449 -3.30 -50.92 15.72
C TYR A 449 -2.92 -52.32 16.19
N GLU A 450 -2.53 -53.24 15.28
CA GLU A 450 -2.02 -54.56 15.64
C GLU A 450 -0.76 -54.44 16.51
N LYS A 451 0.20 -53.59 16.13
CA LYS A 451 1.42 -53.37 16.92
C LYS A 451 1.06 -52.80 18.33
N LYS A 452 0.15 -51.83 18.37
CA LYS A 452 -0.32 -51.25 19.64
C LYS A 452 -0.90 -52.32 20.58
N GLN A 453 -1.67 -53.29 20.04
CA GLN A 453 -2.21 -54.43 20.83
C GLN A 453 -1.11 -55.39 21.31
N GLN A 454 -0.12 -55.68 20.48
CA GLN A 454 1.01 -56.51 20.85
C GLN A 454 1.86 -55.89 21.95
N MET A 455 2.13 -54.57 21.87
CA MET A 455 2.86 -53.82 22.90
C MET A 455 2.12 -53.83 24.24
N LYS A 456 0.79 -53.62 24.21
CA LYS A 456 -0.06 -53.74 25.43
C LYS A 456 0.00 -55.10 26.06
N ARG A 457 -0.04 -56.21 25.27
CA ARG A 457 0.04 -57.59 25.77
C ARG A 457 1.39 -57.89 26.40
N LYS A 458 2.49 -57.51 25.73
CA LYS A 458 3.85 -57.73 26.26
C LYS A 458 4.02 -57.04 27.61
N ARG A 459 3.63 -55.81 27.72
CA ARG A 459 3.73 -55.07 28.96
C ARG A 459 2.92 -55.64 30.10
N LYS A 460 1.67 -56.04 29.84
CA LYS A 460 0.84 -56.71 30.87
C LYS A 460 1.47 -57.99 31.36
N GLN A 461 2.19 -58.72 30.50
CA GLN A 461 2.94 -59.91 30.89
C GLN A 461 4.18 -59.57 31.73
N GLU A 462 4.84 -58.45 31.45
CA GLU A 462 6.00 -57.97 32.24
C GLU A 462 5.55 -57.48 33.62
N GLU A 463 4.45 -56.75 33.72
CA GLU A 463 3.85 -56.30 34.96
C GLU A 463 3.45 -57.51 35.87
N LEU A 464 2.84 -58.55 35.28
CA LEU A 464 2.51 -59.77 35.99
C LEU A 464 3.73 -60.58 36.46
N ARG A 465 4.89 -60.45 35.77
CA ARG A 465 6.15 -61.12 36.19
C ARG A 465 6.91 -60.36 37.24
N SER A 466 6.66 -59.07 37.39
CA SER A 466 7.32 -58.18 38.35
C SER A 466 6.57 -58.10 39.71
N GLU A 467 5.35 -58.58 39.79
CA GLU A 467 4.67 -58.73 41.10
C GLU A 467 5.33 -59.84 41.93
N PRO A 468 5.79 -59.54 43.13
CA PRO A 468 6.36 -60.57 43.99
C PRO A 468 5.29 -61.60 44.34
N PRO A 469 5.64 -62.93 44.46
CA PRO A 469 4.66 -63.93 44.76
C PRO A 469 4.02 -63.60 46.13
N GLU A 470 2.68 -63.58 46.16
CA GLU A 470 1.93 -63.41 47.39
C GLU A 470 2.41 -64.45 48.38
N CYS A 471 3.06 -64.03 49.47
CA CYS A 471 3.34 -64.89 50.63
C CYS A 471 2.03 -65.36 51.26
N GLY A 472 1.61 -66.55 50.92
CA GLY A 472 0.47 -67.23 51.58
C GLY A 472 0.76 -67.47 53.04
N CYS A 473 0.43 -66.49 53.86
CA CYS A 473 0.28 -66.72 55.31
C CYS A 473 -1.10 -67.24 55.57
N GLY A 474 -1.19 -68.60 55.64
CA GLY A 474 -2.34 -69.32 56.20
C GLY A 474 -2.56 -68.93 57.63
N GLY A 475 -3.54 -68.06 57.90
CA GLY A 475 -4.02 -67.79 59.26
C GLY A 475 -4.90 -68.92 59.73
N ILE A 476 -4.39 -69.70 60.68
CA ILE A 476 -5.12 -70.66 61.46
C ILE A 476 -6.20 -69.89 62.27
N LYS A 477 -7.47 -70.18 62.02
CA LYS A 477 -8.57 -69.81 62.92
C LYS A 477 -8.48 -70.70 64.18
N ASN A 478 -8.16 -70.13 65.30
CA ASN A 478 -8.52 -70.72 66.60
C ASN A 478 -9.90 -70.21 66.98
N GLU A 479 -10.87 -71.13 66.96
CA GLU A 479 -12.08 -71.04 67.78
C GLU A 479 -11.68 -71.26 69.21
N THR A 480 -12.08 -70.40 70.15
CA THR A 480 -12.60 -70.72 71.46
C THR A 480 -13.00 -69.45 72.23
N GLU A 481 -14.28 -69.54 72.67
CA GLU A 481 -15.09 -68.88 73.69
C GLU A 481 -15.58 -67.44 73.39
#